data_0f44b0c328c99cfe581972693d902204
#
_entry.id   0f44b0c328c99cfe581972693d902204
#
_cell.length_a   1.000
_cell.length_b   1.000
_cell.length_c   1.000
_cell.angle_alpha   90.00
_cell.angle_beta   90.00
_cell.angle_gamma   90.00
#
_symmetry.space_group_name_H-M   'P 1'
#
loop_
_entity.id
_entity.type
_entity.pdbx_description
1 polymer ?
#
loop_
_entity_poly.entity_id
_entity_poly.type
_entity_poly.pdbx_seq_one_letter_code
_entity_poly.pdbx_strand_id
1 'polypeptide(L)'
;MMFLRQPAWIWLKKHEPEKLPPVDEATQAIFDAGHMFESYAEQLFPGGVTLGFDGYNEYLSLPARTTETLDDGAKTIFQGRFEHDQLTFICDVINVVGDKEVDLYEIKSSTRAKPDHEYDLAFQMVVLENCGYIVRNISVVHINNEYVRKGEINFKELTKITDITAVVKAKRELTKSKIEEALKVVNSTTRPDISPSHARLGSFNDWLTVYRGLVDVGPGSIYELGAIGAEKTGELEKLGINKLVDIPESLKLTPMQALQVKATKLGKPIVYHDKIKKFLDSFIYPLYFFDYETLMSLVPYFDGMKPYKQYPFQYSLHVLDSPGAELRHLDYLHRENASPLEPLSKTLKSQIGDSGFVIAWNMSFEKSCNTLIGSLLPEYKEFYESLNSRIVDLMLPFSNGWYVDKDFKGSASIKSVLPVLVPELSYKALDIQEGGSAQRLWMEAVLDGKRDGEKEKILSNLVEYCGLDTLAMVRIYEKLVAL
;
A
#
# COMPACT_ATOMS: atom_id res chain seq x y z
N MET A 1 -10.96 13.87 -8.61
CA MET A 1 -9.92 12.83 -8.83
C MET A 1 -10.41 11.60 -9.61
N MET A 2 -11.57 10.97 -9.29
CA MET A 2 -12.09 9.77 -9.99
C MET A 2 -12.12 9.94 -11.52
N PHE A 3 -12.66 11.06 -12.01
CA PHE A 3 -12.72 11.35 -13.45
C PHE A 3 -11.33 11.39 -14.12
N LEU A 4 -10.35 12.01 -13.46
CA LEU A 4 -8.99 12.11 -13.99
C LEU A 4 -8.25 10.77 -14.01
N ARG A 5 -8.57 9.90 -13.06
CA ARG A 5 -8.00 8.55 -12.99
C ARG A 5 -8.61 7.62 -14.05
N GLN A 6 -9.94 7.59 -14.16
CA GLN A 6 -10.68 6.86 -15.20
C GLN A 6 -12.10 7.43 -15.27
N PRO A 7 -12.54 7.99 -16.42
CA PRO A 7 -13.86 8.63 -16.53
C PRO A 7 -15.04 7.75 -16.12
N ALA A 8 -14.96 6.45 -16.38
CA ALA A 8 -16.00 5.50 -16.00
C ALA A 8 -16.15 5.35 -14.47
N TRP A 9 -15.11 5.70 -13.68
CA TRP A 9 -15.19 5.59 -12.23
C TRP A 9 -16.23 6.53 -11.61
N ILE A 10 -16.20 7.81 -12.01
CA ILE A 10 -17.17 8.78 -11.51
C ILE A 10 -18.58 8.49 -12.02
N TRP A 11 -18.69 7.96 -13.25
CA TRP A 11 -19.97 7.54 -13.82
C TRP A 11 -20.57 6.37 -13.02
N LEU A 12 -19.79 5.31 -12.75
CA LEU A 12 -20.20 4.20 -11.90
C LEU A 12 -20.61 4.64 -10.51
N LYS A 13 -19.83 5.54 -9.90
CA LYS A 13 -20.15 6.07 -8.55
C LYS A 13 -21.55 6.70 -8.47
N LYS A 14 -22.00 7.34 -9.56
CA LYS A 14 -23.31 7.97 -9.63
C LYS A 14 -24.43 7.01 -10.07
N HIS A 15 -24.19 6.20 -11.08
CA HIS A 15 -25.24 5.46 -11.77
C HIS A 15 -25.35 3.97 -11.39
N GLU A 16 -24.23 3.34 -10.98
CA GLU A 16 -24.12 1.92 -10.66
C GLU A 16 -23.15 1.72 -9.47
N PRO A 17 -23.36 2.39 -8.31
CA PRO A 17 -22.43 2.35 -7.18
C PRO A 17 -22.23 0.94 -6.61
N GLU A 18 -23.23 0.07 -6.75
CA GLU A 18 -23.17 -1.34 -6.32
C GLU A 18 -22.17 -2.19 -7.11
N LYS A 19 -21.71 -1.71 -8.27
CA LYS A 19 -20.68 -2.37 -9.09
C LYS A 19 -19.26 -2.00 -8.67
N LEU A 20 -19.12 -1.01 -7.81
CA LEU A 20 -17.82 -0.68 -7.23
C LEU A 20 -17.55 -1.59 -6.03
N PRO A 21 -16.30 -2.02 -5.83
CA PRO A 21 -15.97 -2.83 -4.65
C PRO A 21 -16.28 -2.05 -3.38
N PRO A 22 -16.82 -2.71 -2.34
CA PRO A 22 -17.01 -2.09 -1.03
C PRO A 22 -15.66 -1.70 -0.42
N VAL A 23 -15.68 -0.75 0.51
CA VAL A 23 -14.51 -0.44 1.33
C VAL A 23 -14.25 -1.65 2.23
N ASP A 24 -13.10 -2.27 2.08
CA ASP A 24 -12.67 -3.36 2.94
C ASP A 24 -12.04 -2.85 4.25
N GLU A 25 -11.82 -3.74 5.21
CA GLU A 25 -11.25 -3.38 6.52
C GLU A 25 -9.84 -2.78 6.40
N ALA A 26 -9.04 -3.20 5.42
CA ALA A 26 -7.70 -2.65 5.20
C ALA A 26 -7.76 -1.21 4.72
N THR A 27 -8.66 -0.91 3.78
CA THR A 27 -8.91 0.45 3.29
C THR A 27 -9.48 1.33 4.41
N GLN A 28 -10.40 0.79 5.23
CA GLN A 28 -10.94 1.52 6.39
C GLN A 28 -9.83 1.89 7.39
N ALA A 29 -8.92 0.96 7.69
CA ALA A 29 -7.79 1.23 8.60
C ALA A 29 -6.86 2.34 8.06
N ILE A 30 -6.70 2.43 6.73
CA ILE A 30 -5.94 3.54 6.11
C ILE A 30 -6.68 4.87 6.33
N PHE A 31 -8.00 4.91 6.21
CA PHE A 31 -8.80 6.12 6.48
C PHE A 31 -8.70 6.51 7.95
N ASP A 32 -8.85 5.56 8.87
CA ASP A 32 -8.75 5.80 10.31
C ASP A 32 -7.37 6.36 10.71
N ALA A 33 -6.31 5.82 10.13
CA ALA A 33 -4.96 6.34 10.32
C ALA A 33 -4.81 7.77 9.76
N GLY A 34 -5.44 8.06 8.62
CA GLY A 34 -5.53 9.41 8.05
C GLY A 34 -6.20 10.39 9.00
N HIS A 35 -7.39 10.05 9.52
CA HIS A 35 -8.12 10.87 10.49
C HIS A 35 -7.33 11.08 11.79
N MET A 36 -6.60 10.06 12.26
CA MET A 36 -5.69 10.23 13.40
C MET A 36 -4.62 11.28 13.10
N PHE A 37 -4.01 11.27 11.92
CA PHE A 37 -3.02 12.28 11.54
C PHE A 37 -3.64 13.68 11.41
N GLU A 38 -4.85 13.79 10.85
CA GLU A 38 -5.60 15.05 10.78
C GLU A 38 -5.74 15.70 12.15
N SER A 39 -6.08 14.93 13.19
CA SER A 39 -6.22 15.46 14.55
C SER A 39 -4.95 16.09 15.14
N TYR A 40 -3.77 15.62 14.70
CA TYR A 40 -2.50 16.27 15.01
C TYR A 40 -2.23 17.50 14.15
N ALA A 41 -2.55 17.45 12.86
CA ALA A 41 -2.32 18.54 11.93
C ALA A 41 -3.23 19.75 12.22
N GLU A 42 -4.47 19.55 12.65
CA GLU A 42 -5.39 20.60 13.07
C GLU A 42 -4.87 21.44 14.25
N GLN A 43 -4.03 20.86 15.11
CA GLN A 43 -3.40 21.58 16.21
C GLN A 43 -2.43 22.69 15.75
N LEU A 44 -2.04 22.71 14.47
CA LEU A 44 -1.30 23.83 13.87
C LEU A 44 -2.12 25.10 13.77
N PHE A 45 -3.45 25.01 13.88
CA PHE A 45 -4.43 26.08 13.67
C PHE A 45 -5.27 26.31 14.94
N PRO A 46 -4.68 26.86 16.00
CA PRO A 46 -5.38 27.02 17.28
C PRO A 46 -6.59 27.95 17.16
N GLY A 47 -7.69 27.57 17.79
CA GLY A 47 -8.95 28.32 17.77
C GLY A 47 -9.82 28.07 16.53
N GLY A 48 -9.46 27.10 15.70
CA GLY A 48 -10.30 26.67 14.58
C GLY A 48 -11.59 25.99 15.04
N VAL A 49 -12.65 26.15 14.24
CA VAL A 49 -13.98 25.57 14.47
C VAL A 49 -14.15 24.34 13.60
N THR A 50 -14.35 23.17 14.22
CA THR A 50 -14.65 21.93 13.50
C THR A 50 -16.13 21.83 13.21
N LEU A 51 -16.51 21.71 11.93
CA LEU A 51 -17.89 21.60 11.52
C LEU A 51 -18.34 20.15 11.42
N GLY A 52 -17.70 19.33 10.64
CA GLY A 52 -18.05 17.92 10.50
C GLY A 52 -19.54 17.63 10.24
N PHE A 53 -19.90 16.35 10.12
CA PHE A 53 -21.29 15.90 9.99
C PHE A 53 -21.43 14.42 10.40
N ASP A 54 -22.56 14.11 11.06
CA ASP A 54 -22.96 12.75 11.38
C ASP A 54 -24.22 12.40 10.57
N GLY A 55 -24.03 11.82 9.40
CA GLY A 55 -25.11 11.39 8.53
C GLY A 55 -25.55 12.39 7.46
N TYR A 56 -26.47 11.91 6.61
CA TYR A 56 -26.82 12.60 5.36
C TYR A 56 -27.48 13.98 5.55
N ASN A 57 -28.33 14.13 6.57
CA ASN A 57 -29.04 15.42 6.80
C ASN A 57 -28.05 16.51 7.22
N GLU A 58 -27.08 16.19 8.08
CA GLU A 58 -26.05 17.13 8.49
C GLU A 58 -25.09 17.45 7.34
N TYR A 59 -24.76 16.46 6.51
CA TYR A 59 -24.02 16.68 5.27
C TYR A 59 -24.72 17.69 4.35
N LEU A 60 -26.06 17.61 4.20
CA LEU A 60 -26.82 18.54 3.38
C LEU A 60 -26.85 19.98 3.96
N SER A 61 -26.87 20.11 5.28
CA SER A 61 -26.89 21.44 5.96
C SER A 61 -25.48 22.06 6.07
N LEU A 62 -24.41 21.28 5.83
CA LEU A 62 -23.04 21.69 6.08
C LEU A 62 -22.62 22.96 5.30
N PRO A 63 -23.02 23.20 4.03
CA PRO A 63 -22.68 24.45 3.33
C PRO A 63 -23.26 25.68 4.00
N ALA A 64 -24.53 25.63 4.48
CA ALA A 64 -25.14 26.71 5.20
C ALA A 64 -24.44 26.98 6.55
N ARG A 65 -24.16 25.93 7.31
CA ARG A 65 -23.39 26.00 8.56
C ARG A 65 -21.99 26.57 8.34
N THR A 66 -21.32 26.20 7.25
CA THR A 66 -20.00 26.74 6.88
C THR A 66 -20.09 28.26 6.66
N THR A 67 -21.08 28.72 5.89
CA THR A 67 -21.29 30.16 5.62
C THR A 67 -21.61 30.91 6.90
N GLU A 68 -22.57 30.46 7.70
CA GLU A 68 -22.95 31.06 8.99
C GLU A 68 -21.73 31.19 9.92
N THR A 69 -20.92 30.12 10.07
CA THR A 69 -19.73 30.14 10.93
C THR A 69 -18.66 31.15 10.44
N LEU A 70 -18.53 31.32 9.12
CA LEU A 70 -17.62 32.33 8.54
C LEU A 70 -18.17 33.75 8.75
N ASP A 71 -19.47 33.96 8.58
CA ASP A 71 -20.14 35.24 8.77
C ASP A 71 -20.11 35.67 10.26
N ASP A 72 -20.17 34.73 11.18
CA ASP A 72 -20.01 34.95 12.64
C ASP A 72 -18.55 35.28 13.02
N GLY A 73 -17.61 35.27 12.05
CA GLY A 73 -16.25 35.76 12.20
C GLY A 73 -15.21 34.69 12.58
N ALA A 74 -15.53 33.42 12.41
CA ALA A 74 -14.54 32.37 12.56
C ALA A 74 -13.34 32.59 11.62
N LYS A 75 -12.13 32.52 12.18
CA LYS A 75 -10.88 32.72 11.41
C LYS A 75 -10.38 31.45 10.76
N THR A 76 -10.64 30.31 11.35
CA THR A 76 -10.25 29.01 10.82
C THR A 76 -11.41 28.04 10.97
N ILE A 77 -11.71 27.30 9.92
CA ILE A 77 -12.71 26.23 9.90
C ILE A 77 -12.05 24.94 9.44
N PHE A 78 -12.38 23.86 10.13
CA PHE A 78 -12.07 22.49 9.73
C PHE A 78 -13.33 21.82 9.17
N GLN A 79 -13.16 21.01 8.14
CA GLN A 79 -14.20 20.20 7.50
C GLN A 79 -15.40 21.02 7.00
N GLY A 80 -15.14 22.26 6.55
CA GLY A 80 -16.15 23.12 5.94
C GLY A 80 -16.52 22.64 4.53
N ARG A 81 -17.83 22.65 4.20
CA ARG A 81 -18.31 22.27 2.87
C ARG A 81 -18.70 23.50 2.05
N PHE A 82 -18.17 23.55 0.83
CA PHE A 82 -18.52 24.57 -0.16
C PHE A 82 -19.21 23.92 -1.35
N GLU A 83 -20.19 24.61 -1.91
CA GLU A 83 -20.89 24.16 -3.10
C GLU A 83 -21.27 25.32 -4.03
N HIS A 84 -21.16 25.08 -5.31
CA HIS A 84 -21.61 25.99 -6.36
C HIS A 84 -22.10 25.13 -7.55
N ASP A 85 -23.39 25.33 -7.91
CA ASP A 85 -24.07 24.49 -8.90
C ASP A 85 -24.02 22.99 -8.56
N GLN A 86 -23.40 22.19 -9.44
CA GLN A 86 -23.23 20.76 -9.25
C GLN A 86 -21.86 20.40 -8.63
N LEU A 87 -21.07 21.39 -8.24
CA LEU A 87 -19.73 21.20 -7.69
C LEU A 87 -19.77 21.34 -6.17
N THR A 88 -19.15 20.40 -5.48
CA THR A 88 -19.03 20.45 -4.03
C THR A 88 -17.75 19.79 -3.55
N PHE A 89 -17.19 20.28 -2.45
CA PHE A 89 -16.10 19.66 -1.73
C PHE A 89 -16.16 19.99 -0.23
N ILE A 90 -15.48 19.23 0.57
CA ILE A 90 -15.20 19.51 1.98
C ILE A 90 -13.71 19.84 2.05
N CYS A 91 -13.36 20.98 2.62
CA CYS A 91 -11.97 21.36 2.85
C CYS A 91 -11.48 20.78 4.18
N ASP A 92 -10.21 20.40 4.26
CA ASP A 92 -9.64 20.01 5.54
C ASP A 92 -9.47 21.26 6.42
N VAL A 93 -8.82 22.31 5.90
CA VAL A 93 -8.68 23.59 6.64
C VAL A 93 -8.83 24.78 5.70
N ILE A 94 -9.66 25.73 6.08
CA ILE A 94 -9.72 27.06 5.47
C ILE A 94 -9.40 28.13 6.52
N ASN A 95 -8.50 29.05 6.22
CA ASN A 95 -8.11 30.15 7.09
C ASN A 95 -8.43 31.49 6.46
N VAL A 96 -9.29 32.28 7.11
CA VAL A 96 -9.70 33.61 6.65
C VAL A 96 -8.62 34.63 6.99
N VAL A 97 -8.10 35.30 5.96
CA VAL A 97 -7.00 36.26 6.10
C VAL A 97 -7.36 37.68 5.71
N GLY A 98 -8.53 37.87 5.10
CA GLY A 98 -9.06 39.18 4.69
C GLY A 98 -10.56 39.11 4.36
N ASP A 99 -11.12 40.18 3.80
CA ASP A 99 -12.51 40.18 3.32
C ASP A 99 -12.60 39.23 2.11
N LYS A 100 -13.26 38.09 2.30
CA LYS A 100 -13.34 37.00 1.29
C LYS A 100 -11.99 36.46 0.82
N GLU A 101 -10.87 36.82 1.46
CA GLU A 101 -9.56 36.24 1.20
C GLU A 101 -9.28 35.06 2.14
N VAL A 102 -8.86 33.94 1.57
CA VAL A 102 -8.62 32.70 2.30
C VAL A 102 -7.31 32.03 1.92
N ASP A 103 -6.70 31.37 2.89
CA ASP A 103 -5.65 30.36 2.68
C ASP A 103 -6.27 28.97 2.82
N LEU A 104 -5.96 28.09 1.88
CA LEU A 104 -6.48 26.72 1.81
C LEU A 104 -5.38 25.74 2.17
N TYR A 105 -5.65 24.84 3.12
CA TYR A 105 -4.73 23.76 3.51
C TYR A 105 -5.43 22.42 3.36
N GLU A 106 -4.74 21.49 2.75
CA GLU A 106 -5.15 20.10 2.63
C GLU A 106 -4.23 19.22 3.45
N ILE A 107 -4.79 18.35 4.28
CA ILE A 107 -4.03 17.44 5.14
C ILE A 107 -3.92 16.09 4.43
N LYS A 108 -2.70 15.59 4.24
CA LYS A 108 -2.45 14.33 3.56
C LYS A 108 -1.49 13.46 4.34
N SER A 109 -1.85 12.22 4.53
CA SER A 109 -1.03 11.18 5.13
C SER A 109 0.20 10.78 4.28
N SER A 110 0.59 11.57 3.30
CA SER A 110 1.80 11.39 2.49
C SER A 110 3.01 12.06 3.14
N THR A 111 4.22 11.76 2.66
CA THR A 111 5.47 12.38 3.16
C THR A 111 5.88 13.63 2.36
N ARG A 112 5.08 14.03 1.37
CA ARG A 112 5.30 15.21 0.53
C ARG A 112 4.02 15.56 -0.24
N ALA A 113 3.94 16.75 -0.77
CA ALA A 113 2.95 17.10 -1.79
C ALA A 113 3.17 16.23 -3.06
N LYS A 114 2.08 15.78 -3.69
CA LYS A 114 2.06 14.91 -4.87
C LYS A 114 1.24 15.56 -5.99
N PRO A 115 1.46 15.17 -7.27
CA PRO A 115 0.69 15.71 -8.40
C PRO A 115 -0.83 15.56 -8.30
N ASP A 116 -1.31 14.49 -7.66
CA ASP A 116 -2.75 14.29 -7.44
C ASP A 116 -3.35 15.28 -6.44
N HIS A 117 -2.58 15.71 -5.42
CA HIS A 117 -2.99 16.79 -4.51
C HIS A 117 -3.13 18.14 -5.24
N GLU A 118 -2.29 18.39 -6.24
CA GLU A 118 -2.36 19.61 -7.04
C GLU A 118 -3.67 19.71 -7.84
N TYR A 119 -4.16 18.58 -8.40
CA TYR A 119 -5.46 18.55 -9.08
C TYR A 119 -6.64 18.66 -8.13
N ASP A 120 -6.54 18.03 -6.95
CA ASP A 120 -7.56 18.10 -5.92
C ASP A 120 -7.75 19.55 -5.43
N LEU A 121 -6.65 20.19 -5.04
CA LEU A 121 -6.64 21.57 -4.58
C LEU A 121 -6.98 22.58 -5.68
N ALA A 122 -6.66 22.29 -6.95
CA ALA A 122 -7.09 23.12 -8.07
C ALA A 122 -8.61 23.06 -8.27
N PHE A 123 -9.24 21.92 -8.04
CA PHE A 123 -10.69 21.78 -8.04
C PHE A 123 -11.31 22.58 -6.88
N GLN A 124 -10.80 22.43 -5.66
CA GLN A 124 -11.26 23.14 -4.47
C GLN A 124 -11.15 24.66 -4.67
N MET A 125 -10.00 25.13 -5.19
CA MET A 125 -9.78 26.54 -5.52
C MET A 125 -10.84 27.07 -6.49
N VAL A 126 -11.12 26.35 -7.58
CA VAL A 126 -12.12 26.79 -8.59
C VAL A 126 -13.52 26.89 -7.95
N VAL A 127 -13.90 25.94 -7.08
CA VAL A 127 -15.20 26.00 -6.39
C VAL A 127 -15.25 27.18 -5.41
N LEU A 128 -14.21 27.42 -4.62
CA LEU A 128 -14.11 28.59 -3.72
C LEU A 128 -14.23 29.92 -4.48
N GLU A 129 -13.54 30.05 -5.62
CA GLU A 129 -13.63 31.24 -6.47
C GLU A 129 -15.06 31.43 -7.00
N ASN A 130 -15.76 30.37 -7.38
CA ASN A 130 -17.16 30.43 -7.79
C ASN A 130 -18.11 30.81 -6.63
N CYS A 131 -17.75 30.49 -5.38
CA CYS A 131 -18.44 30.94 -4.17
C CYS A 131 -18.07 32.39 -3.77
N GLY A 132 -17.23 33.08 -4.54
CA GLY A 132 -16.83 34.46 -4.33
C GLY A 132 -15.66 34.67 -3.37
N TYR A 133 -14.89 33.65 -3.06
CA TYR A 133 -13.65 33.74 -2.28
C TYR A 133 -12.42 33.97 -3.17
N ILE A 134 -11.43 34.66 -2.63
CA ILE A 134 -10.12 34.84 -3.24
C ILE A 134 -9.16 33.89 -2.51
N VAL A 135 -8.68 32.86 -3.21
CA VAL A 135 -7.70 31.92 -2.64
C VAL A 135 -6.30 32.51 -2.78
N ARG A 136 -5.72 32.92 -1.65
CA ARG A 136 -4.42 33.57 -1.57
C ARG A 136 -3.28 32.55 -1.66
N ASN A 137 -3.21 31.67 -0.68
CA ASN A 137 -2.21 30.61 -0.58
C ASN A 137 -2.87 29.22 -0.54
N ILE A 138 -2.16 28.23 -1.07
CA ILE A 138 -2.60 26.83 -1.10
C ILE A 138 -1.44 25.96 -0.65
N SER A 139 -1.64 25.19 0.41
CA SER A 139 -0.59 24.36 1.00
C SER A 139 -1.09 22.95 1.29
N VAL A 140 -0.14 21.99 1.27
CA VAL A 140 -0.37 20.64 1.77
C VAL A 140 0.33 20.49 3.11
N VAL A 141 -0.44 20.11 4.13
CA VAL A 141 0.09 19.65 5.42
C VAL A 141 0.31 18.15 5.32
N HIS A 142 1.53 17.71 5.49
CA HIS A 142 1.89 16.31 5.32
C HIS A 142 2.84 15.80 6.41
N ILE A 143 3.04 14.49 6.48
CA ILE A 143 3.89 13.86 7.49
C ILE A 143 5.36 14.21 7.26
N ASN A 144 6.05 14.54 8.35
CA ASN A 144 7.51 14.60 8.40
C ASN A 144 8.06 13.20 8.69
N ASN A 145 8.53 12.50 7.65
CA ASN A 145 9.12 11.17 7.79
C ASN A 145 10.47 11.13 8.51
N GLU A 146 11.05 12.32 8.82
CA GLU A 146 12.25 12.43 9.65
C GLU A 146 11.93 12.66 11.13
N TYR A 147 10.66 12.85 11.49
CA TYR A 147 10.24 12.96 12.89
C TYR A 147 10.65 11.69 13.65
N VAL A 148 11.20 11.88 14.84
CA VAL A 148 11.51 10.81 15.79
C VAL A 148 10.73 11.04 17.07
N ARG A 149 9.87 10.12 17.45
CA ARG A 149 9.11 10.23 18.69
C ARG A 149 10.03 10.27 19.91
N LYS A 150 9.75 11.21 20.81
CA LYS A 150 10.39 11.35 22.13
C LYS A 150 9.31 11.77 23.13
N GLY A 151 8.80 10.82 23.88
CA GLY A 151 7.68 11.03 24.79
C GLY A 151 6.36 11.29 24.03
N GLU A 152 5.65 12.38 24.38
CA GLU A 152 4.41 12.75 23.70
C GLU A 152 4.66 13.21 22.26
N ILE A 153 3.64 13.05 21.42
CA ILE A 153 3.74 13.44 20.01
C ILE A 153 3.81 14.97 19.90
N ASN A 154 4.90 15.46 19.34
CA ASN A 154 5.05 16.86 18.98
C ASN A 154 4.47 17.09 17.57
N PHE A 155 3.25 17.60 17.49
CA PHE A 155 2.55 17.81 16.22
C PHE A 155 3.29 18.76 15.26
N LYS A 156 4.02 19.77 15.79
CA LYS A 156 4.80 20.71 14.96
C LYS A 156 6.01 20.05 14.28
N GLU A 157 6.58 19.04 14.92
CA GLU A 157 7.70 18.29 14.36
C GLU A 157 7.22 17.12 13.51
N LEU A 158 6.04 16.53 13.85
CA LEU A 158 5.42 15.44 13.09
C LEU A 158 4.91 15.91 11.72
N THR A 159 4.55 17.20 11.60
CA THR A 159 3.96 17.77 10.39
C THR A 159 4.95 18.64 9.62
N LYS A 160 4.77 18.73 8.30
CA LYS A 160 5.39 19.73 7.42
C LYS A 160 4.33 20.38 6.55
N ILE A 161 4.50 21.69 6.29
CA ILE A 161 3.64 22.43 5.39
C ILE A 161 4.43 22.74 4.11
N THR A 162 3.90 22.35 2.96
CA THR A 162 4.48 22.64 1.65
C THR A 162 3.54 23.55 0.86
N ASP A 163 3.99 24.75 0.54
CA ASP A 163 3.28 25.67 -0.34
C ASP A 163 3.32 25.15 -1.79
N ILE A 164 2.15 24.98 -2.39
CA ILE A 164 1.99 24.59 -3.80
C ILE A 164 1.10 25.58 -4.57
N THR A 165 0.96 26.82 -4.08
CA THR A 165 0.09 27.85 -4.64
C THR A 165 0.34 28.06 -6.13
N ALA A 166 1.62 28.24 -6.53
CA ALA A 166 1.96 28.57 -7.91
C ALA A 166 1.56 27.43 -8.88
N VAL A 167 1.85 26.17 -8.52
CA VAL A 167 1.56 25.01 -9.36
C VAL A 167 0.05 24.74 -9.45
N VAL A 168 -0.70 24.94 -8.36
CA VAL A 168 -2.15 24.79 -8.33
C VAL A 168 -2.82 25.89 -9.17
N LYS A 169 -2.43 27.16 -8.99
CA LYS A 169 -2.96 28.27 -9.78
C LYS A 169 -2.69 28.12 -11.28
N ALA A 170 -1.54 27.56 -11.66
CA ALA A 170 -1.21 27.27 -13.07
C ALA A 170 -2.16 26.20 -13.68
N LYS A 171 -2.80 25.37 -12.88
CA LYS A 171 -3.75 24.35 -13.34
C LYS A 171 -5.20 24.87 -13.46
N ARG A 172 -5.49 26.11 -13.10
CA ARG A 172 -6.85 26.67 -13.01
C ARG A 172 -7.68 26.44 -14.29
N GLU A 173 -7.18 26.86 -15.44
CA GLU A 173 -7.93 26.76 -16.70
C GLU A 173 -8.07 25.31 -17.17
N LEU A 174 -7.03 24.49 -16.98
CA LEU A 174 -7.12 23.04 -17.22
C LEU A 174 -8.19 22.40 -16.33
N THR A 175 -8.24 22.78 -15.05
CA THR A 175 -9.22 22.25 -14.09
C THR A 175 -10.65 22.62 -14.49
N LYS A 176 -10.91 23.85 -14.91
CA LYS A 176 -12.23 24.28 -15.43
C LYS A 176 -12.67 23.41 -16.61
N SER A 177 -11.78 23.22 -17.60
CA SER A 177 -12.07 22.36 -18.73
C SER A 177 -12.37 20.92 -18.29
N LYS A 178 -11.60 20.38 -17.34
CA LYS A 178 -11.82 19.00 -16.82
C LYS A 178 -13.09 18.89 -15.99
N ILE A 179 -13.53 19.93 -15.32
CA ILE A 179 -14.85 19.99 -14.63
C ILE A 179 -15.97 19.87 -15.67
N GLU A 180 -15.92 20.64 -16.76
CA GLU A 180 -16.93 20.56 -17.84
C GLU A 180 -17.00 19.16 -18.46
N GLU A 181 -15.83 18.54 -18.74
CA GLU A 181 -15.77 17.18 -19.24
C GLU A 181 -16.37 16.18 -18.23
N ALA A 182 -16.00 16.30 -16.95
CA ALA A 182 -16.50 15.45 -15.87
C ALA A 182 -18.01 15.55 -15.70
N LEU A 183 -18.58 16.76 -15.74
CA LEU A 183 -20.03 17.00 -15.67
C LEU A 183 -20.76 16.35 -16.87
N LYS A 184 -20.19 16.42 -18.07
CA LYS A 184 -20.76 15.73 -19.25
C LYS A 184 -20.81 14.21 -19.00
N VAL A 185 -19.74 13.62 -18.46
CA VAL A 185 -19.67 12.20 -18.14
C VAL A 185 -20.68 11.83 -17.04
N VAL A 186 -20.70 12.57 -15.94
CA VAL A 186 -21.59 12.32 -14.79
C VAL A 186 -23.08 12.42 -15.18
N ASN A 187 -23.43 13.32 -16.11
CA ASN A 187 -24.80 13.53 -16.55
C ASN A 187 -25.19 12.68 -17.79
N SER A 188 -24.25 11.92 -18.36
CA SER A 188 -24.54 11.01 -19.46
C SER A 188 -25.28 9.76 -18.98
N THR A 189 -26.24 9.30 -19.77
CA THR A 189 -26.87 7.98 -19.58
C THR A 189 -26.03 6.83 -20.15
N THR A 190 -25.01 7.14 -20.96
CA THR A 190 -24.14 6.15 -21.57
C THR A 190 -22.87 6.02 -20.75
N ARG A 191 -22.56 4.78 -20.36
CA ARG A 191 -21.33 4.47 -19.65
C ARG A 191 -20.11 4.74 -20.53
N PRO A 192 -19.09 5.46 -20.05
CA PRO A 192 -17.82 5.63 -20.76
C PRO A 192 -17.09 4.30 -20.97
N ASP A 193 -16.08 4.33 -21.84
CA ASP A 193 -15.19 3.19 -22.03
C ASP A 193 -14.50 2.81 -20.71
N ILE A 194 -14.66 1.53 -20.33
CA ILE A 194 -14.13 0.97 -19.10
C ILE A 194 -12.75 0.33 -19.27
N SER A 195 -12.17 0.34 -20.47
CA SER A 195 -10.86 -0.29 -20.69
C SER A 195 -9.81 0.23 -19.70
N PRO A 196 -9.00 -0.68 -19.09
CA PRO A 196 -7.90 -0.29 -18.24
C PRO A 196 -6.82 0.54 -18.96
N SER A 197 -6.79 0.55 -20.28
CA SER A 197 -5.89 1.40 -21.08
C SER A 197 -6.15 2.91 -20.89
N HIS A 198 -7.34 3.28 -20.41
CA HIS A 198 -7.69 4.66 -20.08
C HIS A 198 -7.35 5.08 -18.66
N ALA A 199 -6.86 4.16 -17.81
CA ALA A 199 -6.42 4.52 -16.46
C ALA A 199 -5.19 5.45 -16.48
N ARG A 200 -5.22 6.48 -15.64
CA ARG A 200 -4.20 7.54 -15.53
C ARG A 200 -3.81 7.75 -14.07
N LEU A 201 -2.78 8.57 -13.84
CA LEU A 201 -2.34 8.99 -12.51
C LEU A 201 -2.03 7.80 -11.57
N GLY A 202 -1.43 6.73 -12.12
CA GLY A 202 -1.04 5.55 -11.35
C GLY A 202 -2.20 4.62 -10.93
N SER A 203 -3.42 4.86 -11.40
CA SER A 203 -4.62 4.10 -10.97
C SER A 203 -4.87 2.80 -11.76
N PHE A 204 -3.90 2.35 -12.56
CA PHE A 204 -4.12 1.17 -13.43
C PHE A 204 -4.53 -0.09 -12.66
N ASN A 205 -3.82 -0.42 -11.59
CA ASN A 205 -4.11 -1.63 -10.81
C ASN A 205 -5.43 -1.53 -10.05
N ASP A 206 -5.70 -0.36 -9.45
CA ASP A 206 -6.97 -0.11 -8.75
C ASP A 206 -8.15 -0.24 -9.72
N TRP A 207 -8.01 0.37 -10.91
CA TRP A 207 -9.04 0.27 -11.92
C TRP A 207 -9.16 -1.13 -12.53
N LEU A 208 -8.05 -1.84 -12.70
CA LEU A 208 -8.08 -3.23 -13.18
C LEU A 208 -8.85 -4.15 -12.22
N THR A 209 -8.79 -3.90 -10.92
CA THR A 209 -9.61 -4.61 -9.93
C THR A 209 -11.10 -4.35 -10.15
N VAL A 210 -11.49 -3.08 -10.35
CA VAL A 210 -12.88 -2.72 -10.70
C VAL A 210 -13.29 -3.35 -12.03
N TYR A 211 -12.44 -3.25 -13.06
CA TYR A 211 -12.69 -3.80 -14.40
C TYR A 211 -12.97 -5.30 -14.39
N ARG A 212 -12.19 -6.08 -13.61
CA ARG A 212 -12.41 -7.53 -13.46
C ARG A 212 -13.74 -7.87 -12.76
N GLY A 213 -14.28 -6.97 -11.96
CA GLY A 213 -15.63 -7.09 -11.41
C GLY A 213 -16.73 -6.79 -12.43
N LEU A 214 -16.43 -6.00 -13.47
CA LEU A 214 -17.37 -5.59 -14.51
C LEU A 214 -17.39 -6.52 -15.74
N VAL A 215 -16.27 -7.19 -16.01
CA VAL A 215 -16.03 -7.99 -17.22
C VAL A 215 -15.34 -9.29 -16.85
N ASP A 216 -15.91 -10.40 -17.31
CA ASP A 216 -15.23 -11.70 -17.25
C ASP A 216 -14.10 -11.74 -18.30
N VAL A 217 -12.88 -11.50 -17.86
CA VAL A 217 -11.69 -11.51 -18.72
C VAL A 217 -11.17 -12.94 -18.98
N GLY A 218 -11.59 -13.90 -18.17
CA GLY A 218 -11.16 -15.31 -18.21
C GLY A 218 -9.66 -15.51 -17.99
N PRO A 219 -9.21 -16.74 -17.78
CA PRO A 219 -7.80 -17.06 -17.55
C PRO A 219 -6.96 -16.85 -18.82
N GLY A 220 -5.66 -16.53 -18.61
CA GLY A 220 -4.70 -16.27 -19.69
C GLY A 220 -4.96 -14.99 -20.47
N SER A 221 -5.74 -14.06 -19.91
CA SER A 221 -5.98 -12.75 -20.53
C SER A 221 -4.71 -11.89 -20.53
N ILE A 222 -4.65 -10.88 -21.40
CA ILE A 222 -3.55 -9.92 -21.44
C ILE A 222 -3.33 -9.20 -20.12
N TYR A 223 -4.37 -9.08 -19.29
CA TYR A 223 -4.30 -8.44 -17.96
C TYR A 223 -3.55 -9.28 -16.90
N GLU A 224 -3.17 -10.51 -17.23
CA GLU A 224 -2.26 -11.35 -16.43
C GLU A 224 -0.79 -11.21 -16.87
N LEU A 225 -0.48 -10.39 -17.88
CA LEU A 225 0.90 -10.11 -18.30
C LEU A 225 1.64 -9.39 -17.18
N GLY A 226 2.76 -9.93 -16.74
CA GLY A 226 3.53 -9.38 -15.63
C GLY A 226 3.91 -7.91 -15.85
N ALA A 227 3.70 -7.08 -14.83
CA ALA A 227 3.95 -5.63 -14.87
C ALA A 227 3.29 -4.91 -16.09
N ILE A 228 2.13 -5.37 -16.52
CA ILE A 228 1.36 -4.66 -17.54
C ILE A 228 0.85 -3.32 -16.99
N GLY A 229 0.82 -2.30 -17.84
CA GLY A 229 0.24 -1.00 -17.53
C GLY A 229 -0.68 -0.51 -18.64
N ALA A 230 -1.28 0.67 -18.46
CA ALA A 230 -2.29 1.23 -19.36
C ALA A 230 -1.82 1.32 -20.83
N GLU A 231 -0.56 1.75 -21.06
CA GLU A 231 -0.02 1.90 -22.41
C GLU A 231 0.07 0.56 -23.14
N LYS A 232 0.67 -0.46 -22.52
CA LYS A 232 0.80 -1.80 -23.11
C LYS A 232 -0.57 -2.47 -23.28
N THR A 233 -1.49 -2.27 -22.35
CA THR A 233 -2.88 -2.70 -22.50
C THR A 233 -3.52 -2.10 -23.76
N GLY A 234 -3.42 -0.78 -23.93
CA GLY A 234 -3.98 -0.10 -25.11
C GLY A 234 -3.33 -0.53 -26.43
N GLU A 235 -2.04 -0.87 -26.42
CA GLU A 235 -1.36 -1.43 -27.61
C GLU A 235 -1.95 -2.80 -27.97
N LEU A 236 -2.12 -3.70 -27.00
CA LEU A 236 -2.67 -5.04 -27.22
C LEU A 236 -4.15 -5.00 -27.65
N GLU A 237 -4.96 -4.18 -26.98
CA GLU A 237 -6.38 -4.00 -27.32
C GLU A 237 -6.58 -3.47 -28.75
N LYS A 238 -5.77 -2.49 -29.19
CA LYS A 238 -5.81 -1.96 -30.56
C LYS A 238 -5.46 -2.99 -31.61
N LEU A 239 -4.63 -3.97 -31.26
CA LEU A 239 -4.30 -5.12 -32.13
C LEU A 239 -5.35 -6.23 -32.06
N GLY A 240 -6.41 -6.09 -31.25
CA GLY A 240 -7.42 -7.11 -31.02
C GLY A 240 -6.93 -8.32 -30.22
N ILE A 241 -5.81 -8.17 -29.51
CA ILE A 241 -5.18 -9.25 -28.73
C ILE A 241 -5.78 -9.23 -27.33
N ASN A 242 -6.46 -10.31 -26.93
CA ASN A 242 -7.10 -10.46 -25.64
C ASN A 242 -6.49 -11.56 -24.76
N LYS A 243 -5.67 -12.45 -25.34
CA LYS A 243 -5.04 -13.57 -24.64
C LYS A 243 -3.53 -13.55 -24.81
N LEU A 244 -2.83 -14.01 -23.77
CA LEU A 244 -1.35 -14.09 -23.78
C LEU A 244 -0.81 -14.99 -24.90
N VAL A 245 -1.53 -16.06 -25.24
CA VAL A 245 -1.14 -17.00 -26.31
C VAL A 245 -1.13 -16.35 -27.68
N ASP A 246 -1.93 -15.30 -27.90
CA ASP A 246 -2.09 -14.61 -29.18
C ASP A 246 -1.06 -13.49 -29.39
N ILE A 247 -0.28 -13.15 -28.36
CA ILE A 247 0.75 -12.11 -28.46
C ILE A 247 1.83 -12.54 -29.47
N PRO A 248 2.05 -11.79 -30.57
CA PRO A 248 3.04 -12.17 -31.59
C PRO A 248 4.46 -11.95 -31.07
N GLU A 249 5.43 -12.73 -31.58
CA GLU A 249 6.85 -12.60 -31.24
C GLU A 249 7.46 -11.25 -31.66
N SER A 250 6.86 -10.59 -32.67
CA SER A 250 7.28 -9.27 -33.12
C SER A 250 6.93 -8.14 -32.15
N LEU A 251 6.03 -8.41 -31.16
CA LEU A 251 5.66 -7.38 -30.19
C LEU A 251 6.79 -7.18 -29.17
N LYS A 252 7.16 -5.91 -28.95
CA LYS A 252 8.19 -5.56 -27.97
C LYS A 252 7.70 -5.83 -26.56
N LEU A 253 8.29 -6.81 -25.90
CA LEU A 253 8.06 -7.21 -24.51
C LEU A 253 9.35 -7.07 -23.69
N THR A 254 9.22 -6.93 -22.38
CA THR A 254 10.35 -7.11 -21.48
C THR A 254 10.81 -8.58 -21.48
N PRO A 255 12.06 -8.90 -21.10
CA PRO A 255 12.53 -10.29 -21.05
C PRO A 255 11.62 -11.22 -20.24
N MET A 256 11.12 -10.75 -19.08
CA MET A 256 10.21 -11.54 -18.24
C MET A 256 8.83 -11.74 -18.88
N GLN A 257 8.27 -10.72 -19.50
CA GLN A 257 7.03 -10.82 -20.25
C GLN A 257 7.16 -11.80 -21.44
N ALA A 258 8.26 -11.75 -22.16
CA ALA A 258 8.55 -12.67 -23.27
C ALA A 258 8.63 -14.13 -22.78
N LEU A 259 9.29 -14.38 -21.64
CA LEU A 259 9.34 -15.71 -21.02
C LEU A 259 7.95 -16.18 -20.56
N GLN A 260 7.16 -15.31 -19.96
CA GLN A 260 5.78 -15.63 -19.56
C GLN A 260 4.92 -16.02 -20.78
N VAL A 261 4.94 -15.20 -21.83
CA VAL A 261 4.21 -15.49 -23.08
C VAL A 261 4.68 -16.80 -23.69
N LYS A 262 5.99 -17.04 -23.71
CA LYS A 262 6.57 -18.32 -24.21
C LYS A 262 6.12 -19.52 -23.38
N ALA A 263 6.16 -19.43 -22.04
CA ALA A 263 5.67 -20.51 -21.17
C ALA A 263 4.18 -20.79 -21.39
N THR A 264 3.37 -19.70 -21.55
CA THR A 264 1.94 -19.80 -21.84
C THR A 264 1.67 -20.51 -23.18
N LYS A 265 2.41 -20.15 -24.25
CA LYS A 265 2.29 -20.80 -25.58
C LYS A 265 2.71 -22.26 -25.56
N LEU A 266 3.75 -22.59 -24.78
CA LEU A 266 4.22 -23.97 -24.62
C LEU A 266 3.30 -24.83 -23.75
N GLY A 267 2.44 -24.22 -22.93
CA GLY A 267 1.61 -24.93 -21.95
C GLY A 267 2.38 -25.65 -20.85
N LYS A 268 3.68 -25.33 -20.67
CA LYS A 268 4.57 -25.93 -19.68
C LYS A 268 5.58 -24.91 -19.16
N PRO A 269 6.14 -25.11 -17.94
CA PRO A 269 7.13 -24.21 -17.39
C PRO A 269 8.43 -24.18 -18.23
N ILE A 270 9.12 -23.05 -18.15
CA ILE A 270 10.49 -22.87 -18.65
C ILE A 270 11.40 -22.95 -17.44
N VAL A 271 12.31 -23.93 -17.42
CA VAL A 271 13.21 -24.18 -16.28
C VAL A 271 14.65 -24.24 -16.77
N TYR A 272 15.51 -23.42 -16.18
CA TYR A 272 16.95 -23.43 -16.42
C TYR A 272 17.65 -24.19 -15.28
N HIS A 273 17.64 -25.53 -15.34
CA HIS A 273 18.13 -26.42 -14.29
C HIS A 273 19.55 -26.09 -13.82
N ASP A 274 20.50 -25.85 -14.74
CA ASP A 274 21.89 -25.55 -14.38
C ASP A 274 22.03 -24.27 -13.55
N LYS A 275 21.19 -23.23 -13.84
CA LYS A 275 21.23 -21.98 -13.09
C LYS A 275 20.69 -22.18 -11.69
N ILE A 276 19.57 -22.90 -11.56
CA ILE A 276 18.95 -23.21 -10.27
C ILE A 276 19.89 -24.08 -9.45
N LYS A 277 20.42 -25.14 -10.04
CA LYS A 277 21.38 -26.04 -9.36
C LYS A 277 22.61 -25.26 -8.85
N LYS A 278 23.25 -24.46 -9.71
CA LYS A 278 24.39 -23.61 -9.31
C LYS A 278 24.08 -22.68 -8.15
N PHE A 279 22.88 -22.11 -8.14
CA PHE A 279 22.43 -21.26 -7.07
C PHE A 279 22.28 -22.03 -5.76
N LEU A 280 21.59 -23.18 -5.79
CA LEU A 280 21.36 -24.00 -4.59
C LEU A 280 22.63 -24.66 -4.07
N ASP A 281 23.53 -25.09 -4.96
CA ASP A 281 24.85 -25.66 -4.59
C ASP A 281 25.74 -24.67 -3.81
N SER A 282 25.42 -23.35 -3.86
CA SER A 282 26.16 -22.35 -3.10
C SER A 282 25.67 -22.21 -1.64
N PHE A 283 24.58 -22.89 -1.26
CA PHE A 283 24.00 -22.76 0.06
C PHE A 283 24.85 -23.46 1.13
N ILE A 284 25.08 -22.75 2.22
CA ILE A 284 25.88 -23.22 3.36
C ILE A 284 24.95 -23.49 4.54
N TYR A 285 24.94 -24.75 4.98
CA TYR A 285 24.13 -25.17 6.15
C TYR A 285 24.78 -24.73 7.48
N PRO A 286 23.95 -24.57 8.54
CA PRO A 286 22.47 -24.72 8.55
C PRO A 286 21.78 -23.66 7.71
N LEU A 287 20.59 -24.00 7.17
CA LEU A 287 19.73 -23.06 6.47
C LEU A 287 18.64 -22.56 7.43
N TYR A 288 18.50 -21.24 7.52
CA TYR A 288 17.53 -20.56 8.34
C TYR A 288 16.52 -19.88 7.44
N PHE A 289 15.34 -20.47 7.23
CA PHE A 289 14.25 -19.84 6.48
C PHE A 289 13.53 -18.84 7.38
N PHE A 290 13.61 -17.59 7.03
CA PHE A 290 13.34 -16.48 7.93
C PHE A 290 12.42 -15.44 7.31
N ASP A 291 11.44 -14.96 8.11
CA ASP A 291 10.51 -13.94 7.72
C ASP A 291 10.10 -13.07 8.91
N TYR A 292 9.84 -11.77 8.67
CA TYR A 292 9.38 -10.80 9.63
C TYR A 292 7.95 -10.36 9.37
N GLU A 293 7.15 -10.20 10.45
CA GLU A 293 5.98 -9.33 10.44
C GLU A 293 6.29 -8.00 11.13
N THR A 294 5.81 -6.89 10.54
CA THR A 294 6.24 -5.55 10.94
C THR A 294 5.08 -4.61 11.23
N LEU A 295 5.31 -3.73 12.19
CA LEU A 295 4.50 -2.54 12.48
C LEU A 295 5.00 -1.37 11.64
N MET A 296 4.10 -0.74 10.89
CA MET A 296 4.30 0.55 10.23
C MET A 296 3.14 1.48 10.58
N SER A 297 3.43 2.70 11.02
CA SER A 297 2.39 3.66 11.40
C SER A 297 2.68 5.07 10.89
N LEU A 298 1.62 5.88 10.74
CA LEU A 298 1.73 7.30 10.42
C LEU A 298 2.22 8.10 11.63
N VAL A 299 1.65 7.81 12.79
CA VAL A 299 2.04 8.38 14.07
C VAL A 299 2.79 7.30 14.84
N PRO A 300 4.07 7.50 15.17
CA PRO A 300 4.88 6.48 15.84
C PRO A 300 4.32 6.09 17.20
N TYR A 301 4.28 4.77 17.51
CA TYR A 301 3.77 4.25 18.79
C TYR A 301 4.76 4.38 19.93
N PHE A 302 6.06 4.23 19.68
CA PHE A 302 7.09 4.18 20.72
C PHE A 302 8.22 5.16 20.44
N ASP A 303 8.93 5.54 21.51
CA ASP A 303 10.11 6.40 21.42
C ASP A 303 11.17 5.80 20.50
N GLY A 304 11.86 6.66 19.75
CA GLY A 304 12.83 6.27 18.73
C GLY A 304 12.22 5.88 17.38
N MET A 305 10.92 5.62 17.31
CA MET A 305 10.26 5.30 16.05
C MET A 305 10.00 6.52 15.18
N LYS A 306 9.98 6.30 13.86
CA LYS A 306 9.67 7.29 12.82
C LYS A 306 8.43 6.87 12.02
N PRO A 307 7.68 7.83 11.44
CA PRO A 307 6.62 7.52 10.48
C PRO A 307 7.10 6.65 9.32
N TYR A 308 6.25 5.74 8.86
CA TYR A 308 6.47 4.89 7.68
C TYR A 308 7.70 3.97 7.72
N LYS A 309 8.29 3.74 8.88
CA LYS A 309 9.33 2.73 9.02
C LYS A 309 8.74 1.41 9.49
N GLN A 310 9.33 0.33 9.02
CA GLN A 310 8.91 -1.05 9.33
C GLN A 310 9.66 -1.53 10.59
N TYR A 311 8.92 -1.78 11.66
CA TYR A 311 9.46 -2.23 12.95
C TYR A 311 8.97 -3.65 13.22
N PRO A 312 9.85 -4.68 13.16
CA PRO A 312 9.44 -6.05 13.42
C PRO A 312 8.85 -6.25 14.81
N PHE A 313 7.67 -6.92 14.86
CA PHE A 313 7.04 -7.36 16.09
C PHE A 313 6.95 -8.88 16.20
N GLN A 314 7.18 -9.58 15.10
CA GLN A 314 7.15 -11.03 15.00
C GLN A 314 8.20 -11.49 14.00
N TYR A 315 8.72 -12.71 14.20
CA TYR A 315 9.40 -13.47 13.17
C TYR A 315 9.04 -14.95 13.26
N SER A 316 9.23 -15.64 12.14
CA SER A 316 9.24 -17.09 12.06
C SER A 316 10.59 -17.57 11.51
N LEU A 317 11.04 -18.73 11.99
CA LEU A 317 12.33 -19.31 11.66
C LEU A 317 12.22 -20.83 11.54
N HIS A 318 12.27 -21.37 10.32
CA HIS A 318 12.48 -22.79 10.10
C HIS A 318 13.96 -23.08 9.89
N VAL A 319 14.47 -24.10 10.58
CA VAL A 319 15.91 -24.45 10.58
C VAL A 319 16.11 -25.83 10.03
N LEU A 320 16.97 -25.93 9.02
CA LEU A 320 17.41 -27.19 8.43
C LEU A 320 18.94 -27.32 8.63
N ASP A 321 19.35 -28.16 9.56
CA ASP A 321 20.76 -28.26 9.99
C ASP A 321 21.68 -28.87 8.92
N SER A 322 21.15 -29.78 8.11
CA SER A 322 21.86 -30.42 6.96
C SER A 322 20.83 -30.99 5.98
N PRO A 323 21.23 -31.38 4.75
CA PRO A 323 20.34 -32.06 3.83
C PRO A 323 19.67 -33.28 4.47
N GLY A 324 18.34 -33.33 4.47
CA GLY A 324 17.54 -34.44 5.03
C GLY A 324 17.43 -34.46 6.55
N ALA A 325 17.96 -33.47 7.27
CA ALA A 325 17.75 -33.34 8.72
C ALA A 325 16.30 -33.05 9.04
N GLU A 326 15.90 -33.29 10.30
CA GLU A 326 14.60 -32.91 10.81
C GLU A 326 14.44 -31.37 10.79
N LEU A 327 13.31 -30.89 10.27
CA LEU A 327 12.98 -29.50 10.22
C LEU A 327 12.53 -29.02 11.60
N ARG A 328 13.22 -28.00 12.13
CA ARG A 328 12.82 -27.35 13.40
C ARG A 328 12.12 -26.02 13.12
N HIS A 329 11.11 -25.68 13.90
CA HIS A 329 10.42 -24.38 13.84
C HIS A 329 10.62 -23.63 15.15
N LEU A 330 11.02 -22.38 15.05
CA LEU A 330 11.18 -21.42 16.14
C LEU A 330 10.48 -20.12 15.72
N ASP A 331 9.91 -19.42 16.68
CA ASP A 331 9.21 -18.16 16.45
C ASP A 331 9.38 -17.18 17.60
N TYR A 332 9.00 -15.95 17.36
CA TYR A 332 8.78 -14.93 18.36
C TYR A 332 7.62 -14.04 17.93
N LEU A 333 6.68 -13.80 18.83
CA LEU A 333 5.61 -12.82 18.68
C LEU A 333 5.55 -11.93 19.90
N HIS A 334 5.67 -10.62 19.71
CA HIS A 334 5.53 -9.63 20.79
C HIS A 334 4.08 -9.49 21.21
N ARG A 335 3.82 -9.55 22.54
CA ARG A 335 2.46 -9.64 23.12
C ARG A 335 2.09 -8.47 24.04
N GLU A 336 3.01 -7.53 24.23
CA GLU A 336 2.89 -6.43 25.20
C GLU A 336 2.75 -5.08 24.46
N ASN A 337 2.05 -4.12 25.10
CA ASN A 337 2.01 -2.74 24.62
C ASN A 337 3.31 -2.02 25.02
N ALA A 338 4.39 -2.45 24.39
CA ALA A 338 5.75 -1.93 24.57
C ALA A 338 6.53 -2.08 23.26
N SER A 339 7.71 -1.45 23.16
CA SER A 339 8.56 -1.61 21.98
C SER A 339 9.00 -3.07 21.79
N PRO A 340 8.73 -3.69 20.64
CA PRO A 340 9.08 -5.09 20.38
C PRO A 340 10.57 -5.35 20.13
N LEU A 341 11.36 -4.31 19.81
CA LEU A 341 12.66 -4.48 19.15
C LEU A 341 13.71 -5.17 20.01
N GLU A 342 13.85 -4.78 21.29
CA GLU A 342 14.87 -5.35 22.16
C GLU A 342 14.56 -6.81 22.54
N PRO A 343 13.35 -7.19 23.02
CA PRO A 343 13.05 -8.58 23.33
C PRO A 343 13.06 -9.49 22.09
N LEU A 344 12.64 -8.99 20.90
CA LEU A 344 12.75 -9.69 19.65
C LEU A 344 14.21 -9.96 19.28
N SER A 345 15.08 -8.93 19.37
CA SER A 345 16.50 -9.05 19.05
C SER A 345 17.23 -10.03 19.96
N LYS A 346 16.93 -9.99 21.25
CA LYS A 346 17.48 -10.90 22.26
C LYS A 346 17.13 -12.36 21.95
N THR A 347 15.86 -12.61 21.63
CA THR A 347 15.37 -13.96 21.32
C THR A 347 15.97 -14.46 19.99
N LEU A 348 15.94 -13.65 18.93
CA LEU A 348 16.52 -14.02 17.64
C LEU A 348 18.01 -14.36 17.76
N LYS A 349 18.80 -13.55 18.47
CA LYS A 349 20.21 -13.78 18.70
C LYS A 349 20.50 -15.10 19.44
N SER A 350 19.57 -15.58 20.26
CA SER A 350 19.70 -16.85 20.97
C SER A 350 19.32 -18.08 20.13
N GLN A 351 18.54 -17.87 19.07
CA GLN A 351 17.97 -18.94 18.24
C GLN A 351 18.72 -19.13 16.91
N ILE A 352 19.37 -18.10 16.39
CA ILE A 352 20.09 -18.17 15.13
C ILE A 352 21.61 -18.21 15.38
N GLY A 353 22.29 -19.17 14.78
CA GLY A 353 23.73 -19.34 14.94
C GLY A 353 24.56 -18.34 14.11
N ASP A 354 25.88 -18.37 14.32
CA ASP A 354 26.82 -17.46 13.66
C ASP A 354 27.26 -17.94 12.26
N SER A 355 26.83 -19.11 11.82
CA SER A 355 27.17 -19.73 10.54
C SER A 355 25.93 -20.16 9.78
N GLY A 356 26.10 -20.54 8.52
CA GLY A 356 25.00 -20.96 7.65
C GLY A 356 24.29 -19.78 6.99
N PHE A 357 23.42 -20.07 6.03
CA PHE A 357 22.68 -19.05 5.28
C PHE A 357 21.31 -18.81 5.85
N VAL A 358 20.91 -17.53 5.82
CA VAL A 358 19.55 -17.10 6.13
C VAL A 358 18.80 -16.94 4.81
N ILE A 359 17.71 -17.68 4.66
CA ILE A 359 16.93 -17.73 3.43
C ILE A 359 15.69 -16.87 3.62
N ALA A 360 15.54 -15.84 2.82
CA ALA A 360 14.37 -14.96 2.83
C ALA A 360 13.71 -14.94 1.46
N TRP A 361 12.46 -14.46 1.41
CA TRP A 361 11.75 -14.15 0.17
C TRP A 361 11.70 -12.64 -0.04
N ASN A 362 12.49 -12.11 -0.99
CA ASN A 362 12.77 -10.68 -1.15
C ASN A 362 13.65 -10.11 0.00
N MET A 363 14.84 -10.63 0.12
CA MET A 363 15.83 -10.34 1.18
C MET A 363 16.06 -8.86 1.50
N SER A 364 15.68 -7.93 0.60
CA SER A 364 15.86 -6.49 0.82
C SER A 364 15.00 -5.96 1.97
N PHE A 365 13.86 -6.59 2.22
CA PHE A 365 12.96 -6.22 3.31
C PHE A 365 13.60 -6.59 4.66
N GLU A 366 14.00 -7.83 4.87
CA GLU A 366 14.64 -8.30 6.10
C GLU A 366 15.94 -7.54 6.39
N LYS A 367 16.77 -7.31 5.36
CA LYS A 367 18.01 -6.52 5.50
C LYS A 367 17.71 -5.07 5.94
N SER A 368 16.64 -4.48 5.44
CA SER A 368 16.23 -3.13 5.84
C SER A 368 15.76 -3.08 7.29
N CYS A 369 14.96 -4.07 7.74
CA CYS A 369 14.53 -4.23 9.11
C CYS A 369 15.74 -4.42 10.06
N ASN A 370 16.64 -5.34 9.73
CA ASN A 370 17.87 -5.59 10.48
C ASN A 370 18.73 -4.34 10.62
N THR A 371 18.91 -3.59 9.53
CA THR A 371 19.69 -2.33 9.53
C THR A 371 19.03 -1.29 10.42
N LEU A 372 17.71 -1.17 10.37
CA LEU A 372 16.95 -0.26 11.22
C LEU A 372 17.11 -0.62 12.70
N ILE A 373 16.91 -1.89 13.06
CA ILE A 373 17.07 -2.36 14.45
C ILE A 373 18.49 -2.09 14.94
N GLY A 374 19.52 -2.47 14.19
CA GLY A 374 20.93 -2.22 14.56
C GLY A 374 21.26 -0.74 14.71
N SER A 375 20.54 0.16 14.04
CA SER A 375 20.70 1.61 14.23
C SER A 375 20.03 2.14 15.50
N LEU A 376 18.99 1.48 15.99
CA LEU A 376 18.24 1.86 17.20
C LEU A 376 18.78 1.17 18.46
N LEU A 377 19.35 -0.02 18.30
CA LEU A 377 19.91 -0.85 19.37
C LEU A 377 21.38 -1.14 19.06
N PRO A 378 22.32 -0.24 19.40
CA PRO A 378 23.73 -0.35 19.05
C PRO A 378 24.39 -1.64 19.55
N GLU A 379 23.92 -2.23 20.65
CA GLU A 379 24.39 -3.50 21.22
C GLU A 379 24.09 -4.72 20.34
N TYR A 380 23.15 -4.61 19.41
CA TYR A 380 22.80 -5.65 18.44
C TYR A 380 23.34 -5.35 17.03
N LYS A 381 24.01 -4.21 16.82
CA LYS A 381 24.42 -3.77 15.47
C LYS A 381 25.30 -4.81 14.77
N GLU A 382 26.36 -5.28 15.43
CA GLU A 382 27.27 -6.29 14.85
C GLU A 382 26.55 -7.60 14.53
N PHE A 383 25.60 -8.02 15.37
CA PHE A 383 24.78 -9.20 15.14
C PHE A 383 23.95 -9.05 13.86
N TYR A 384 23.26 -7.93 13.67
CA TYR A 384 22.45 -7.69 12.48
C TYR A 384 23.27 -7.46 11.21
N GLU A 385 24.45 -6.85 11.30
CA GLU A 385 25.39 -6.74 10.18
C GLU A 385 25.90 -8.13 9.75
N SER A 386 26.26 -8.99 10.69
CA SER A 386 26.63 -10.39 10.43
C SER A 386 25.47 -11.16 9.80
N LEU A 387 24.26 -11.03 10.34
CA LEU A 387 23.06 -11.67 9.81
C LEU A 387 22.81 -11.23 8.36
N ASN A 388 22.84 -9.93 8.08
CA ASN A 388 22.65 -9.35 6.75
C ASN A 388 23.66 -9.85 5.71
N SER A 389 24.89 -10.16 6.12
CA SER A 389 25.93 -10.69 5.23
C SER A 389 25.62 -12.11 4.72
N ARG A 390 24.78 -12.86 5.43
CA ARG A 390 24.43 -14.25 5.18
C ARG A 390 23.02 -14.45 4.59
N ILE A 391 22.24 -13.37 4.40
CA ILE A 391 20.91 -13.48 3.82
C ILE A 391 20.99 -13.71 2.32
N VAL A 392 20.29 -14.75 1.87
CA VAL A 392 20.13 -15.15 0.47
C VAL A 392 18.67 -15.11 0.08
N ASP A 393 18.40 -14.63 -1.13
CA ASP A 393 17.05 -14.44 -1.65
C ASP A 393 16.55 -15.66 -2.44
N LEU A 394 15.60 -16.40 -1.89
CA LEU A 394 15.01 -17.56 -2.55
C LEU A 394 14.06 -17.19 -3.71
N MET A 395 13.66 -15.92 -3.82
CA MET A 395 12.85 -15.43 -4.94
C MET A 395 13.65 -15.37 -6.26
N LEU A 396 15.00 -15.34 -6.21
CA LEU A 396 15.86 -15.13 -7.39
C LEU A 396 15.60 -16.10 -8.55
N PRO A 397 15.39 -17.42 -8.37
CA PRO A 397 15.05 -18.32 -9.46
C PRO A 397 13.82 -17.86 -10.27
N PHE A 398 12.85 -17.26 -9.63
CA PHE A 398 11.60 -16.80 -10.22
C PHE A 398 11.73 -15.38 -10.80
N SER A 399 12.27 -14.46 -10.03
CA SER A 399 12.43 -13.05 -10.44
C SER A 399 13.45 -12.87 -11.59
N ASN A 400 14.45 -13.75 -11.68
CA ASN A 400 15.41 -13.78 -12.79
C ASN A 400 14.97 -14.64 -13.98
N GLY A 401 13.74 -15.22 -13.91
CA GLY A 401 13.19 -16.04 -14.99
C GLY A 401 13.93 -17.37 -15.21
N TRP A 402 14.58 -17.92 -14.18
CA TRP A 402 15.17 -19.26 -14.27
C TRP A 402 14.11 -20.35 -14.12
N TYR A 403 13.00 -20.02 -13.44
CA TYR A 403 11.79 -20.81 -13.40
C TYR A 403 10.61 -19.89 -13.73
N VAL A 404 9.94 -20.14 -14.84
CA VAL A 404 8.75 -19.37 -15.26
C VAL A 404 7.63 -20.33 -15.57
N ASP A 405 6.51 -20.17 -14.88
CA ASP A 405 5.27 -20.88 -15.17
C ASP A 405 4.17 -19.88 -15.55
N LYS A 406 3.25 -20.28 -16.47
CA LYS A 406 2.11 -19.47 -16.87
C LYS A 406 1.18 -19.15 -15.69
N ASP A 407 1.07 -20.09 -14.74
CA ASP A 407 0.18 -19.97 -13.58
C ASP A 407 0.74 -19.07 -12.46
N PHE A 408 2.02 -18.66 -12.55
CA PHE A 408 2.57 -17.56 -11.72
C PHE A 408 1.99 -16.19 -12.10
N LYS A 409 1.31 -16.09 -13.25
CA LYS A 409 0.71 -14.86 -13.77
C LYS A 409 1.68 -13.67 -13.83
N GLY A 410 2.94 -13.97 -14.21
CA GLY A 410 4.00 -12.98 -14.32
C GLY A 410 4.52 -12.40 -13.00
N SER A 411 4.20 -13.03 -11.88
CA SER A 411 4.63 -12.65 -10.53
C SER A 411 5.67 -13.63 -9.98
N ALA A 412 6.64 -13.12 -9.21
CA ALA A 412 7.57 -13.92 -8.42
C ALA A 412 7.21 -13.90 -6.90
N SER A 413 6.05 -13.36 -6.53
CA SER A 413 5.58 -13.38 -5.14
C SER A 413 5.41 -14.82 -4.65
N ILE A 414 5.72 -15.08 -3.39
CA ILE A 414 5.52 -16.40 -2.77
C ILE A 414 4.06 -16.87 -2.91
N LYS A 415 3.08 -15.96 -2.82
CA LYS A 415 1.64 -16.22 -2.99
C LYS A 415 1.25 -16.62 -4.42
N SER A 416 2.08 -16.30 -5.41
CA SER A 416 1.90 -16.74 -6.80
C SER A 416 2.65 -18.04 -7.10
N VAL A 417 3.80 -18.25 -6.50
CA VAL A 417 4.67 -19.39 -6.72
C VAL A 417 4.22 -20.62 -5.94
N LEU A 418 3.91 -20.45 -4.66
CA LEU A 418 3.54 -21.55 -3.76
C LEU A 418 2.39 -22.41 -4.28
N PRO A 419 1.23 -21.87 -4.69
CA PRO A 419 0.10 -22.70 -5.14
C PRO A 419 0.39 -23.56 -6.37
N VAL A 420 1.40 -23.18 -7.15
CA VAL A 420 1.80 -23.89 -8.37
C VAL A 420 2.80 -24.99 -8.06
N LEU A 421 3.81 -24.71 -7.23
CA LEU A 421 4.86 -25.67 -6.90
C LEU A 421 4.48 -26.63 -5.77
N VAL A 422 3.66 -26.19 -4.84
CA VAL A 422 3.27 -26.88 -3.62
C VAL A 422 1.76 -26.74 -3.40
N PRO A 423 0.91 -27.30 -4.29
CA PRO A 423 -0.53 -27.10 -4.25
C PRO A 423 -1.21 -27.62 -2.97
N GLU A 424 -0.52 -28.53 -2.25
CA GLU A 424 -0.96 -29.06 -0.95
C GLU A 424 -0.83 -28.03 0.19
N LEU A 425 -0.09 -26.94 0.03
CA LEU A 425 0.10 -25.88 1.01
C LEU A 425 -0.61 -24.61 0.58
N SER A 426 -1.51 -24.07 1.41
CA SER A 426 -2.35 -22.93 1.01
C SER A 426 -2.67 -22.00 2.17
N TYR A 427 -2.58 -20.69 1.92
CA TYR A 427 -3.05 -19.64 2.85
C TYR A 427 -4.57 -19.56 2.99
N LYS A 428 -5.35 -20.20 2.08
CA LYS A 428 -6.82 -20.06 2.03
C LYS A 428 -7.54 -20.60 3.27
N ALA A 429 -6.90 -21.50 4.00
CA ALA A 429 -7.47 -22.06 5.22
C ALA A 429 -7.20 -21.19 6.46
N LEU A 430 -6.33 -20.20 6.36
CA LEU A 430 -5.96 -19.32 7.46
C LEU A 430 -6.96 -18.16 7.62
N ASP A 431 -7.21 -17.75 8.86
CA ASP A 431 -7.98 -16.54 9.19
C ASP A 431 -7.24 -15.26 8.72
N ILE A 432 -5.89 -15.28 8.72
CA ILE A 432 -5.03 -14.21 8.23
C ILE A 432 -4.34 -14.69 6.93
N GLN A 433 -4.47 -13.91 5.87
CA GLN A 433 -3.97 -14.28 4.55
C GLN A 433 -3.02 -13.25 3.94
N GLU A 434 -2.86 -12.09 4.59
CA GLU A 434 -2.05 -10.97 4.08
C GLU A 434 -1.32 -10.24 5.23
N GLY A 435 -0.07 -9.81 5.00
CA GLY A 435 0.74 -9.10 5.97
C GLY A 435 0.11 -7.78 6.47
N GLY A 436 -0.62 -7.06 5.60
CA GLY A 436 -1.37 -5.86 6.02
C GLY A 436 -2.45 -6.16 7.06
N SER A 437 -3.15 -7.28 6.92
CA SER A 437 -4.12 -7.76 7.92
C SER A 437 -3.42 -8.23 9.19
N ALA A 438 -2.26 -8.89 9.08
CA ALA A 438 -1.46 -9.31 10.22
C ALA A 438 -1.03 -8.11 11.08
N GLN A 439 -0.45 -7.09 10.45
CA GLN A 439 -0.08 -5.83 11.12
C GLN A 439 -1.28 -5.20 11.83
N ARG A 440 -2.38 -4.99 11.11
CA ARG A 440 -3.59 -4.34 11.66
C ARG A 440 -4.15 -5.10 12.86
N LEU A 441 -4.33 -6.41 12.75
CA LEU A 441 -4.87 -7.23 13.83
C LEU A 441 -3.97 -7.24 15.06
N TRP A 442 -2.64 -7.28 14.85
CA TRP A 442 -1.70 -7.17 15.95
C TRP A 442 -1.82 -5.80 16.66
N MET A 443 -1.87 -4.70 15.90
CA MET A 443 -2.05 -3.36 16.47
C MET A 443 -3.34 -3.24 17.26
N GLU A 444 -4.47 -3.68 16.72
CA GLU A 444 -5.78 -3.63 17.36
C GLU A 444 -5.83 -4.49 18.64
N ALA A 445 -5.16 -5.65 18.65
CA ALA A 445 -5.18 -6.57 19.78
C ALA A 445 -4.14 -6.25 20.87
N VAL A 446 -2.99 -5.68 20.49
CA VAL A 446 -1.86 -5.48 21.42
C VAL A 446 -1.68 -4.03 21.82
N LEU A 447 -1.80 -3.09 20.87
CA LEU A 447 -1.52 -1.67 21.13
C LEU A 447 -2.77 -0.87 21.47
N ASP A 448 -3.86 -1.09 20.73
CA ASP A 448 -5.06 -0.26 20.81
C ASP A 448 -6.12 -0.80 21.78
N GLY A 449 -6.01 -2.07 22.20
CA GLY A 449 -7.00 -2.74 23.07
C GLY A 449 -8.39 -2.89 22.44
N LYS A 450 -8.51 -2.70 21.13
CA LYS A 450 -9.81 -2.77 20.42
C LYS A 450 -10.37 -4.18 20.32
N ARG A 451 -9.52 -5.21 20.46
CA ARG A 451 -9.87 -6.63 20.31
C ARG A 451 -9.46 -7.49 21.50
N ASP A 452 -9.54 -6.96 22.71
CA ASP A 452 -9.14 -7.67 23.92
C ASP A 452 -9.79 -9.04 24.05
N GLY A 453 -11.09 -9.17 23.72
CA GLY A 453 -11.81 -10.45 23.77
C GLY A 453 -11.37 -11.50 22.76
N GLU A 454 -10.66 -11.11 21.71
CA GLU A 454 -10.17 -11.96 20.62
C GLU A 454 -8.65 -12.08 20.61
N LYS A 455 -7.96 -11.41 21.53
CA LYS A 455 -6.50 -11.22 21.51
C LYS A 455 -5.75 -12.55 21.36
N GLU A 456 -6.03 -13.54 22.20
CA GLU A 456 -5.32 -14.83 22.15
C GLU A 456 -5.56 -15.59 20.83
N LYS A 457 -6.76 -15.52 20.28
CA LYS A 457 -7.07 -16.10 18.97
C LYS A 457 -6.27 -15.40 17.86
N ILE A 458 -6.24 -14.07 17.86
CA ILE A 458 -5.48 -13.26 16.89
C ILE A 458 -3.99 -13.59 16.96
N LEU A 459 -3.43 -13.65 18.19
CA LEU A 459 -2.02 -13.97 18.38
C LEU A 459 -1.67 -15.39 17.90
N SER A 460 -2.56 -16.36 18.10
CA SER A 460 -2.39 -17.73 17.58
C SER A 460 -2.40 -17.73 16.04
N ASN A 461 -3.35 -17.02 15.42
CA ASN A 461 -3.45 -16.93 13.97
C ASN A 461 -2.23 -16.23 13.33
N LEU A 462 -1.64 -15.24 14.03
CA LEU A 462 -0.41 -14.58 13.60
C LEU A 462 0.79 -15.53 13.59
N VAL A 463 0.93 -16.37 14.63
CA VAL A 463 1.99 -17.40 14.69
C VAL A 463 1.82 -18.40 13.54
N GLU A 464 0.59 -18.86 13.29
CA GLU A 464 0.29 -19.78 12.20
C GLU A 464 0.59 -19.16 10.81
N TYR A 465 0.18 -17.90 10.59
CA TYR A 465 0.40 -17.19 9.33
C TYR A 465 1.90 -17.01 9.03
N CYS A 466 2.66 -16.41 9.94
CA CYS A 466 4.10 -16.19 9.76
C CYS A 466 4.88 -17.53 9.68
N GLY A 467 4.44 -18.55 10.44
CA GLY A 467 4.95 -19.92 10.37
C GLY A 467 4.75 -20.54 8.98
N LEU A 468 3.61 -20.27 8.34
CA LEU A 468 3.35 -20.76 6.99
C LEU A 468 4.24 -20.09 5.94
N ASP A 469 4.55 -18.79 6.06
CA ASP A 469 5.45 -18.09 5.13
C ASP A 469 6.83 -18.74 5.08
N THR A 470 7.42 -19.04 6.23
CA THR A 470 8.73 -19.71 6.28
C THR A 470 8.66 -21.19 5.90
N LEU A 471 7.58 -21.91 6.24
CA LEU A 471 7.37 -23.29 5.78
C LEU A 471 7.20 -23.34 4.25
N ALA A 472 6.51 -22.37 3.66
CA ALA A 472 6.37 -22.25 2.22
C ALA A 472 7.73 -22.13 1.52
N MET A 473 8.65 -21.32 2.08
CA MET A 473 10.01 -21.22 1.56
C MET A 473 10.75 -22.56 1.62
N VAL A 474 10.62 -23.31 2.74
CA VAL A 474 11.20 -24.66 2.85
C VAL A 474 10.67 -25.58 1.75
N ARG A 475 9.36 -25.64 1.57
CA ARG A 475 8.74 -26.53 0.56
C ARG A 475 9.12 -26.15 -0.86
N ILE A 476 9.18 -24.86 -1.17
CA ILE A 476 9.66 -24.37 -2.47
C ILE A 476 11.14 -24.75 -2.67
N TYR A 477 11.99 -24.56 -1.65
CA TYR A 477 13.38 -24.98 -1.69
C TYR A 477 13.51 -26.48 -1.99
N GLU A 478 12.76 -27.35 -1.28
CA GLU A 478 12.76 -28.81 -1.52
C GLU A 478 12.36 -29.14 -2.97
N LYS A 479 11.33 -28.47 -3.52
CA LYS A 479 10.93 -28.65 -4.93
C LYS A 479 12.03 -28.21 -5.91
N LEU A 480 12.74 -27.12 -5.62
CA LEU A 480 13.86 -26.66 -6.46
C LEU A 480 15.07 -27.61 -6.40
N VAL A 481 15.35 -28.22 -5.25
CA VAL A 481 16.42 -29.22 -5.09
C VAL A 481 16.10 -30.50 -5.84
N ALA A 482 14.83 -30.85 -5.97
CA ALA A 482 14.37 -32.07 -6.66
C ALA A 482 14.32 -31.93 -8.20
N LEU A 483 14.60 -30.74 -8.77
CA LEU A 483 14.66 -30.52 -10.23
C LEU A 483 15.91 -31.16 -10.86
#